data_b7c2987ceb65a45769793f65374bcb0f
#
_entry.id   b7c2987ceb65a45769793f65374bcb0f
#
_cell.length_a   1.000
_cell.length_b   1.000
_cell.length_c   1.000
_cell.angle_alpha   90.00
_cell.angle_beta   90.00
_cell.angle_gamma   90.00
#
_symmetry.space_group_name_H-M   'P 1'
#
loop_
_entity.id
_entity.type
_entity.pdbx_description
1 polymer ?
#
loop_
_entity_poly.entity_id
_entity_poly.type
_entity_poly.pdbx_seq_one_letter_code
_entity_poly.pdbx_strand_id
1 'polypeptide(L)'
;MHRIVISILFISTVRAFFNNAPADSVIKQPAEENVNSNETGVQSSIEKEYYDYLTQLNFEQSKQYRLSIGSLLRKTIKTTEALNKYKIQEYRTYLDKYFPNAHSDYIQRFMIETYIDLGKWNEVQTNLLKFAYLYQESPLRGPVLENGSVIIQEKEYFETNREKLLPIIQGQLETGEIYENYFQYLITLLSFKDDRLTSIVAREVWEFIRLYTDKPQTSTLLFLMAEIDLVSDNPHSALMIYKKLMTLFPSSDEFATALYKTGTIQQDIFSEFETATATFRQFTEQFPEDDHTSDSQYRIAMIADQNFKDWTTAIDEYEKLVTQFPKSENAITALMRAGEIQADKLKQRDVAIATYNRLATEYTDDTVNATEALQRAGKLYEKNKAFQEAVNQYMKVHEKYPGTEGALESLEKSAKLYEKKLKRKDQAIEMLNIIVDQFPDTKNSKKAEKKLKKLNK
;
A
#
# COMPACT_ATOMS: atom_id res chain seq x y z
N MET A 1 -9.27 -15.58 6.18
CA MET A 1 -8.62 -15.10 4.94
C MET A 1 -8.01 -13.71 5.07
N HIS A 2 -8.67 -12.71 5.67
CA HIS A 2 -8.10 -11.35 5.86
C HIS A 2 -6.75 -11.31 6.61
N ARG A 3 -6.57 -12.08 7.68
CA ARG A 3 -5.31 -12.09 8.47
C ARG A 3 -4.09 -12.62 7.72
N ILE A 4 -4.26 -13.57 6.79
CA ILE A 4 -3.17 -14.13 5.97
C ILE A 4 -2.75 -13.14 4.88
N VAL A 5 -3.71 -12.38 4.32
CA VAL A 5 -3.44 -11.32 3.33
C VAL A 5 -2.65 -10.16 3.96
N ILE A 6 -2.95 -9.80 5.21
CA ILE A 6 -2.22 -8.78 5.99
C ILE A 6 -0.75 -9.16 6.11
N SER A 7 -0.44 -10.41 6.48
CA SER A 7 0.95 -10.88 6.60
C SER A 7 1.70 -10.89 5.27
N ILE A 8 1.03 -11.20 4.15
CA ILE A 8 1.65 -11.29 2.82
C ILE A 8 1.90 -9.89 2.22
N LEU A 9 0.95 -8.96 2.33
CA LEU A 9 1.11 -7.56 1.90
C LEU A 9 2.18 -6.84 2.73
N PHE A 10 2.20 -7.04 4.03
CA PHE A 10 3.24 -6.51 4.92
C PHE A 10 4.64 -6.98 4.52
N ILE A 11 4.78 -8.25 4.07
CA ILE A 11 6.07 -8.84 3.64
C ILE A 11 6.53 -8.25 2.30
N SER A 12 5.62 -8.02 1.35
CA SER A 12 5.99 -7.50 0.02
C SER A 12 6.39 -6.03 0.07
N THR A 13 5.65 -5.22 0.83
CA THR A 13 5.92 -3.79 0.99
C THR A 13 7.24 -3.55 1.73
N VAL A 14 7.46 -4.26 2.84
CA VAL A 14 8.73 -4.16 3.60
C VAL A 14 9.92 -4.68 2.77
N ARG A 15 9.79 -5.74 1.97
CA ARG A 15 10.87 -6.27 1.13
C ARG A 15 11.25 -5.34 -0.03
N ALA A 16 10.30 -4.67 -0.66
CA ALA A 16 10.56 -3.72 -1.74
C ALA A 16 11.36 -2.50 -1.24
N PHE A 17 11.06 -2.02 -0.03
CA PHE A 17 11.77 -0.88 0.58
C PHE A 17 13.22 -1.20 0.97
N PHE A 18 13.53 -2.43 1.43
CA PHE A 18 14.89 -2.77 1.89
C PHE A 18 15.90 -3.08 0.78
N ASN A 19 15.44 -3.36 -0.45
CA ASN A 19 16.35 -3.62 -1.57
C ASN A 19 16.85 -2.35 -2.28
N ASN A 20 16.30 -1.17 -1.98
CA ASN A 20 16.58 0.09 -2.69
C ASN A 20 17.18 1.21 -1.81
N ALA A 21 17.67 0.92 -0.61
CA ALA A 21 18.34 1.94 0.20
C ALA A 21 19.74 2.25 -0.38
N PRO A 22 20.01 3.48 -0.85
CA PRO A 22 21.34 3.86 -1.30
C PRO A 22 22.27 4.05 -0.10
N ALA A 23 23.43 3.43 -0.15
CA ALA A 23 24.56 3.78 0.68
C ALA A 23 25.14 5.11 0.20
N ASP A 24 25.45 6.00 1.15
CA ASP A 24 26.18 7.26 1.00
C ASP A 24 25.44 8.50 0.49
N SER A 25 25.02 9.33 1.45
CA SER A 25 25.04 10.79 1.26
C SER A 25 25.56 11.50 2.51
N VAL A 26 26.74 12.05 2.38
CA VAL A 26 27.39 12.93 3.37
C VAL A 26 26.65 14.25 3.42
N ILE A 27 25.93 14.53 4.50
CA ILE A 27 25.30 15.83 4.75
C ILE A 27 26.08 16.56 5.85
N LYS A 28 26.47 17.81 5.52
CA LYS A 28 27.15 18.74 6.43
C LYS A 28 26.22 19.14 7.58
N GLN A 29 26.76 19.14 8.79
CA GLN A 29 26.12 19.61 10.03
C GLN A 29 25.72 21.10 9.92
N PRO A 30 24.53 21.50 10.40
CA PRO A 30 24.23 22.88 10.73
C PRO A 30 24.85 23.28 12.08
N ALA A 31 25.24 24.55 12.19
CA ALA A 31 25.90 25.13 13.33
C ALA A 31 25.05 25.09 14.61
N GLU A 32 25.71 24.82 15.74
CA GLU A 32 25.15 24.90 17.10
C GLU A 32 24.63 26.31 17.41
N GLU A 33 23.34 26.47 17.66
CA GLU A 33 22.78 27.65 18.28
C GLU A 33 23.00 27.62 19.80
N ASN A 34 23.53 28.71 20.35
CA ASN A 34 23.77 28.94 21.76
C ASN A 34 22.47 28.87 22.58
N VAL A 35 22.26 27.77 23.28
CA VAL A 35 21.18 27.64 24.27
C VAL A 35 21.66 28.21 25.61
N ASN A 36 20.81 29.06 26.21
CA ASN A 36 21.05 29.82 27.43
C ASN A 36 21.48 28.91 28.61
N SER A 37 22.68 29.12 29.14
CA SER A 37 23.32 28.30 30.18
C SER A 37 22.59 28.21 31.53
N ASN A 38 21.62 29.06 31.78
CA ASN A 38 20.82 29.05 33.05
C ASN A 38 19.64 28.07 33.01
N GLU A 39 19.02 27.82 31.84
CA GLU A 39 17.92 26.84 31.71
C GLU A 39 18.43 25.41 31.76
N THR A 40 19.61 25.12 31.25
CA THR A 40 20.22 23.78 31.28
C THR A 40 20.59 23.34 32.70
N GLY A 41 21.01 24.26 33.55
CA GLY A 41 21.35 23.95 34.96
C GLY A 41 20.14 23.58 35.82
N VAL A 42 18.99 24.26 35.65
CA VAL A 42 17.74 23.97 36.38
C VAL A 42 17.12 22.67 35.87
N GLN A 43 17.14 22.43 34.58
CA GLN A 43 16.58 21.21 33.99
C GLN A 43 17.38 19.95 34.40
N SER A 44 18.70 20.08 34.52
CA SER A 44 19.58 19.02 35.04
C SER A 44 19.33 18.72 36.51
N SER A 45 18.98 19.71 37.33
CA SER A 45 18.63 19.55 38.76
C SER A 45 17.29 18.79 38.92
N ILE A 46 16.26 19.18 38.16
CA ILE A 46 14.93 18.53 38.20
C ILE A 46 15.01 17.07 37.71
N GLU A 47 15.75 16.82 36.65
CA GLU A 47 15.97 15.48 36.14
C GLU A 47 16.64 14.59 37.18
N LYS A 48 17.68 15.08 37.85
CA LYS A 48 18.41 14.35 38.88
C LYS A 48 17.51 14.04 40.08
N GLU A 49 16.71 15.02 40.57
CA GLU A 49 15.76 14.79 41.64
C GLU A 49 14.71 13.72 41.29
N TYR A 50 14.24 13.72 40.06
CA TYR A 50 13.30 12.71 39.59
C TYR A 50 13.97 11.32 39.48
N TYR A 51 15.19 11.24 38.98
CA TYR A 51 15.98 10.00 38.96
C TYR A 51 16.20 9.44 40.38
N ASP A 52 16.59 10.30 41.36
CA ASP A 52 16.79 9.90 42.74
C ASP A 52 15.49 9.35 43.35
N TYR A 53 14.34 10.01 43.08
CA TYR A 53 13.03 9.50 43.47
C TYR A 53 12.73 8.11 42.88
N LEU A 54 12.98 7.90 41.59
CA LEU A 54 12.75 6.61 40.92
C LEU A 54 13.67 5.51 41.46
N THR A 55 14.89 5.87 41.81
CA THR A 55 15.84 4.94 42.44
C THR A 55 15.36 4.49 43.82
N GLN A 56 14.86 5.41 44.64
CA GLN A 56 14.25 5.09 45.93
C GLN A 56 12.99 4.24 45.76
N LEU A 57 12.12 4.58 44.82
CA LEU A 57 10.90 3.84 44.53
C LEU A 57 11.23 2.38 44.11
N ASN A 58 12.29 2.15 43.39
CA ASN A 58 12.74 0.82 43.01
C ASN A 58 13.30 0.04 44.22
N PHE A 59 14.05 0.70 45.09
CA PHE A 59 14.68 0.11 46.25
C PHE A 59 13.69 -0.31 47.35
N GLU A 60 12.66 0.50 47.65
CA GLU A 60 11.69 0.21 48.72
C GLU A 60 10.91 -1.08 48.49
N GLN A 61 10.67 -1.49 47.26
CA GLN A 61 10.04 -2.77 46.95
C GLN A 61 10.89 -3.96 47.40
N SER A 62 12.19 -3.91 47.21
CA SER A 62 13.11 -4.99 47.63
C SER A 62 13.11 -5.20 49.15
N LYS A 63 12.78 -4.21 49.94
CA LYS A 63 12.68 -4.27 51.37
C LYS A 63 11.35 -4.88 51.87
N GLN A 64 10.23 -4.59 51.22
CA GLN A 64 8.91 -5.14 51.59
C GLN A 64 8.79 -6.64 51.29
N TYR A 65 9.50 -7.16 50.27
CA TYR A 65 9.50 -8.58 49.92
C TYR A 65 10.05 -9.47 51.05
N ARG A 66 10.90 -8.96 51.95
CA ARG A 66 11.53 -9.70 53.05
C ARG A 66 10.65 -9.81 54.31
N LEU A 67 9.52 -9.11 54.41
CA LEU A 67 8.75 -8.96 55.67
C LEU A 67 7.42 -9.66 55.69
N SER A 68 6.89 -10.29 54.65
CA SER A 68 5.58 -10.88 54.62
C SER A 68 5.56 -12.38 54.34
N ILE A 69 5.62 -13.17 55.42
CA ILE A 69 5.27 -14.61 55.38
C ILE A 69 3.89 -14.73 56.07
N GLY A 70 2.93 -15.31 55.39
CA GLY A 70 1.64 -15.70 55.99
C GLY A 70 0.38 -15.04 55.35
N SER A 71 -0.70 -14.97 56.04
CA SER A 71 -2.09 -14.67 55.60
C SER A 71 -2.34 -13.35 54.83
N LEU A 72 -1.36 -12.53 54.61
CA LEU A 72 -1.39 -11.29 53.84
C LEU A 72 -1.22 -11.46 52.32
N LEU A 73 -0.95 -12.65 51.85
CA LEU A 73 -0.49 -12.92 50.46
C LEU A 73 -1.42 -12.35 49.39
N ARG A 74 -2.73 -12.49 49.50
CA ARG A 74 -3.67 -12.01 48.46
C ARG A 74 -3.80 -10.49 48.42
N LYS A 75 -3.72 -9.81 49.54
CA LYS A 75 -3.79 -8.36 49.60
C LYS A 75 -2.47 -7.69 49.19
N THR A 76 -1.36 -8.36 49.53
CA THR A 76 0.00 -7.97 49.18
C THR A 76 0.25 -8.15 47.65
N ILE A 77 -0.24 -9.22 47.04
CA ILE A 77 -0.11 -9.43 45.58
C ILE A 77 -0.81 -8.33 44.77
N LYS A 78 -2.07 -7.95 45.17
CA LYS A 78 -2.78 -6.85 44.51
C LYS A 78 -2.10 -5.50 44.71
N THR A 79 -1.54 -5.25 45.87
CA THR A 79 -0.80 -4.01 46.20
C THR A 79 0.52 -3.95 45.42
N THR A 80 1.22 -5.07 45.28
CA THR A 80 2.47 -5.17 44.54
C THR A 80 2.25 -5.00 43.02
N GLU A 81 1.19 -5.58 42.46
CA GLU A 81 0.83 -5.37 41.06
C GLU A 81 0.46 -3.91 40.76
N ALA A 82 -0.31 -3.26 41.64
CA ALA A 82 -0.65 -1.85 41.50
C ALA A 82 0.59 -0.96 41.57
N LEU A 83 1.51 -1.26 42.50
CA LEU A 83 2.78 -0.55 42.64
C LEU A 83 3.66 -0.73 41.41
N ASN A 84 3.76 -1.95 40.88
CA ASN A 84 4.54 -2.22 39.68
C ASN A 84 3.96 -1.51 38.46
N LYS A 85 2.62 -1.43 38.31
CA LYS A 85 1.99 -0.63 37.26
C LYS A 85 2.31 0.86 37.42
N TYR A 86 2.27 1.38 38.64
CA TYR A 86 2.66 2.76 38.93
C TYR A 86 4.12 3.02 38.56
N LYS A 87 5.05 2.15 38.97
CA LYS A 87 6.48 2.23 38.62
C LYS A 87 6.68 2.32 37.11
N ILE A 88 6.04 1.43 36.35
CA ILE A 88 6.15 1.42 34.88
C ILE A 88 5.67 2.77 34.30
N GLN A 89 4.59 3.34 34.83
CA GLN A 89 4.11 4.65 34.38
C GLN A 89 5.15 5.74 34.66
N GLU A 90 5.73 5.76 35.85
CA GLU A 90 6.76 6.73 36.22
C GLU A 90 8.04 6.58 35.41
N TYR A 91 8.51 5.34 35.18
CA TYR A 91 9.67 5.08 34.32
C TYR A 91 9.46 5.53 32.88
N ARG A 92 8.28 5.28 32.32
CA ARG A 92 7.93 5.80 31.00
C ARG A 92 7.93 7.31 30.98
N THR A 93 7.27 7.95 31.93
CA THR A 93 7.23 9.42 32.04
C THR A 93 8.64 10.02 32.10
N TYR A 94 9.54 9.38 32.82
CA TYR A 94 10.94 9.80 32.85
C TYR A 94 11.62 9.67 31.48
N LEU A 95 11.52 8.50 30.86
CA LEU A 95 12.13 8.26 29.53
C LEU A 95 11.49 9.16 28.45
N ASP A 96 10.19 9.33 28.46
CA ASP A 96 9.48 10.21 27.50
C ASP A 96 9.95 11.67 27.57
N LYS A 97 10.37 12.10 28.75
CA LYS A 97 10.80 13.48 29.00
C LYS A 97 12.29 13.72 28.84
N TYR A 98 13.10 12.73 29.22
CA TYR A 98 14.54 12.93 29.38
C TYR A 98 15.41 11.99 28.52
N PHE A 99 14.83 11.05 27.79
CA PHE A 99 15.60 10.21 26.87
C PHE A 99 16.04 11.00 25.61
N PRO A 100 17.30 10.85 25.15
CA PRO A 100 18.40 10.14 25.78
C PRO A 100 19.16 11.00 26.82
N ASN A 101 19.49 10.40 27.96
CA ASN A 101 20.35 11.05 28.98
C ASN A 101 21.21 10.03 29.73
N ALA A 102 22.04 10.53 30.66
CA ALA A 102 22.99 9.74 31.42
C ALA A 102 22.38 8.66 32.34
N HIS A 103 21.09 8.73 32.64
CA HIS A 103 20.40 7.79 33.53
C HIS A 103 19.33 6.95 32.82
N SER A 104 19.15 7.15 31.53
CA SER A 104 18.12 6.45 30.76
C SER A 104 18.30 4.93 30.76
N ASP A 105 19.53 4.43 30.78
CA ASP A 105 19.86 3.01 30.85
C ASP A 105 19.48 2.37 32.18
N TYR A 106 19.67 3.08 33.31
CA TYR A 106 19.21 2.64 34.63
C TYR A 106 17.70 2.51 34.71
N ILE A 107 16.99 3.53 34.22
CA ILE A 107 15.52 3.52 34.21
C ILE A 107 14.98 2.43 33.27
N GLN A 108 15.61 2.25 32.10
CA GLN A 108 15.26 1.18 31.18
C GLN A 108 15.47 -0.21 31.82
N ARG A 109 16.55 -0.39 32.58
CA ARG A 109 16.78 -1.61 33.35
C ARG A 109 15.69 -1.84 34.40
N PHE A 110 15.35 -0.81 35.22
CA PHE A 110 14.29 -0.92 36.21
C PHE A 110 12.95 -1.32 35.57
N MET A 111 12.68 -0.80 34.38
CA MET A 111 11.48 -1.15 33.64
C MET A 111 11.48 -2.62 33.20
N ILE A 112 12.62 -3.15 32.71
CA ILE A 112 12.78 -4.56 32.35
C ILE A 112 12.53 -5.45 33.58
N GLU A 113 13.18 -5.17 34.71
CA GLU A 113 13.02 -5.91 35.96
C GLU A 113 11.56 -5.92 36.43
N THR A 114 10.88 -4.77 36.36
CA THR A 114 9.49 -4.68 36.74
C THR A 114 8.53 -5.45 35.80
N TYR A 115 8.82 -5.50 34.50
CA TYR A 115 8.04 -6.32 33.56
C TYR A 115 8.27 -7.82 33.78
N ILE A 116 9.48 -8.24 34.18
CA ILE A 116 9.77 -9.63 34.58
C ILE A 116 8.92 -9.99 35.79
N ASP A 117 8.89 -9.14 36.82
CA ASP A 117 8.07 -9.34 38.01
C ASP A 117 6.56 -9.45 37.72
N LEU A 118 6.10 -8.70 36.72
CA LEU A 118 4.72 -8.74 36.26
C LEU A 118 4.40 -9.91 35.29
N GLY A 119 5.41 -10.66 34.84
CA GLY A 119 5.27 -11.68 33.82
C GLY A 119 4.81 -11.15 32.45
N LYS A 120 5.16 -9.90 32.12
CA LYS A 120 4.77 -9.22 30.88
C LYS A 120 5.81 -9.49 29.78
N TRP A 121 5.81 -10.70 29.27
CA TRP A 121 6.88 -11.21 28.39
C TRP A 121 7.02 -10.49 27.06
N ASN A 122 5.93 -9.95 26.48
CA ASN A 122 5.99 -9.06 25.32
C ASN A 122 6.85 -7.83 25.60
N GLU A 123 6.58 -7.19 26.73
CA GLU A 123 7.32 -6.00 27.17
C GLU A 123 8.76 -6.34 27.53
N VAL A 124 9.02 -7.50 28.16
CA VAL A 124 10.37 -7.96 28.45
C VAL A 124 11.18 -8.11 27.15
N GLN A 125 10.64 -8.82 26.16
CA GLN A 125 11.30 -9.02 24.87
C GLN A 125 11.67 -7.69 24.19
N THR A 126 10.69 -6.80 24.08
CA THR A 126 10.88 -5.53 23.38
C THR A 126 11.85 -4.60 24.11
N ASN A 127 11.79 -4.56 25.46
CA ASN A 127 12.69 -3.71 26.23
C ASN A 127 14.10 -4.28 26.32
N LEU A 128 14.31 -5.59 26.27
CA LEU A 128 15.65 -6.19 26.13
C LEU A 128 16.28 -5.86 24.77
N LEU A 129 15.49 -5.95 23.69
CA LEU A 129 15.95 -5.51 22.36
C LEU A 129 16.26 -4.01 22.35
N LYS A 130 15.38 -3.19 22.91
CA LYS A 130 15.61 -1.74 23.02
C LYS A 130 16.91 -1.46 23.78
N PHE A 131 17.17 -2.21 24.86
CA PHE A 131 18.42 -2.09 25.63
C PHE A 131 19.63 -2.47 24.78
N ALA A 132 19.56 -3.56 24.02
CA ALA A 132 20.66 -4.03 23.17
C ALA A 132 21.03 -3.00 22.08
N TYR A 133 20.04 -2.31 21.49
CA TYR A 133 20.25 -1.34 20.41
C TYR A 133 20.63 0.06 20.91
N LEU A 134 19.95 0.57 21.95
CA LEU A 134 20.06 1.98 22.32
C LEU A 134 21.10 2.25 23.42
N TYR A 135 21.51 1.23 24.17
CA TYR A 135 22.42 1.40 25.30
C TYR A 135 23.72 0.62 25.12
N GLN A 136 24.29 0.70 23.91
CA GLN A 136 25.47 -0.08 23.53
C GLN A 136 26.71 0.26 24.39
N GLU A 137 26.86 1.54 24.75
CA GLU A 137 27.97 2.02 25.59
C GLU A 137 27.70 1.95 27.11
N SER A 138 26.52 1.45 27.52
CA SER A 138 26.15 1.37 28.91
C SER A 138 26.97 0.31 29.66
N PRO A 139 27.51 0.62 30.85
CA PRO A 139 28.16 -0.38 31.71
C PRO A 139 27.17 -1.47 32.18
N LEU A 140 25.86 -1.22 32.10
CA LEU A 140 24.83 -2.18 32.46
C LEU A 140 24.50 -3.17 31.34
N ARG A 141 25.00 -2.94 30.11
CA ARG A 141 24.63 -3.74 28.93
C ARG A 141 24.92 -5.23 29.13
N GLY A 142 26.15 -5.55 29.54
CA GLY A 142 26.56 -6.94 29.79
C GLY A 142 25.63 -7.65 30.79
N PRO A 143 25.52 -7.19 32.03
CA PRO A 143 24.67 -7.82 33.06
C PRO A 143 23.19 -7.90 32.67
N VAL A 144 22.63 -6.88 32.04
CA VAL A 144 21.19 -6.86 31.65
C VAL A 144 20.92 -7.87 30.55
N LEU A 145 21.75 -7.93 29.51
CA LEU A 145 21.54 -8.82 28.39
C LEU A 145 21.89 -10.28 28.71
N GLU A 146 22.88 -10.53 29.59
CA GLU A 146 23.18 -11.87 30.10
C GLU A 146 21.97 -12.44 30.85
N ASN A 147 21.41 -11.72 31.81
CA ASN A 147 20.19 -12.11 32.52
C ASN A 147 19.00 -12.28 31.55
N GLY A 148 18.88 -11.39 30.59
CA GLY A 148 17.85 -11.45 29.56
C GLY A 148 17.94 -12.71 28.71
N SER A 149 19.16 -13.12 28.32
CA SER A 149 19.41 -14.32 27.54
C SER A 149 18.99 -15.59 28.29
N VAL A 150 19.30 -15.68 29.60
CA VAL A 150 18.85 -16.80 30.45
C VAL A 150 17.31 -16.89 30.47
N ILE A 151 16.63 -15.76 30.69
CA ILE A 151 15.15 -15.72 30.72
C ILE A 151 14.58 -16.17 29.36
N ILE A 152 15.14 -15.72 28.24
CA ILE A 152 14.69 -16.10 26.89
C ILE A 152 14.90 -17.60 26.64
N GLN A 153 15.98 -18.17 27.15
CA GLN A 153 16.25 -19.61 27.04
C GLN A 153 15.27 -20.45 27.85
N GLU A 154 14.99 -20.06 29.08
CA GLU A 154 14.19 -20.84 30.03
C GLU A 154 12.68 -20.73 29.82
N LYS A 155 12.18 -19.59 29.35
CA LYS A 155 10.72 -19.37 29.22
C LYS A 155 10.18 -19.89 27.89
N GLU A 156 9.21 -20.79 27.96
CA GLU A 156 8.46 -21.33 26.80
C GLU A 156 7.85 -20.21 25.94
N TYR A 157 7.46 -19.11 26.57
CA TYR A 157 6.88 -17.96 25.91
C TYR A 157 7.70 -17.47 24.68
N PHE A 158 9.03 -17.59 24.74
CA PHE A 158 9.94 -17.10 23.70
C PHE A 158 10.25 -18.11 22.60
N GLU A 159 9.72 -19.33 22.64
CA GLU A 159 10.06 -20.37 21.65
C GLU A 159 9.94 -19.90 20.20
N THR A 160 8.88 -19.17 19.88
CA THR A 160 8.64 -18.65 18.51
C THR A 160 9.71 -17.67 18.03
N ASN A 161 10.25 -16.86 18.93
CA ASN A 161 11.18 -15.78 18.59
C ASN A 161 12.61 -16.03 19.08
N ARG A 162 12.85 -17.11 19.82
CA ARG A 162 14.12 -17.41 20.49
C ARG A 162 15.32 -17.41 19.55
N GLU A 163 15.18 -18.09 18.41
CA GLU A 163 16.26 -18.20 17.42
C GLU A 163 16.67 -16.85 16.82
N LYS A 164 15.74 -15.90 16.78
CA LYS A 164 16.01 -14.53 16.30
C LYS A 164 16.49 -13.61 17.41
N LEU A 165 15.98 -13.79 18.64
CA LEU A 165 16.31 -12.93 19.78
C LEU A 165 17.70 -13.16 20.34
N LEU A 166 18.08 -14.41 20.57
CA LEU A 166 19.34 -14.74 21.24
C LEU A 166 20.58 -14.21 20.50
N PRO A 167 20.72 -14.34 19.17
CA PRO A 167 21.87 -13.79 18.46
C PRO A 167 22.01 -12.27 18.62
N ILE A 168 20.89 -11.55 18.69
CA ILE A 168 20.90 -10.08 18.86
C ILE A 168 21.30 -9.70 20.28
N ILE A 169 20.74 -10.38 21.29
CA ILE A 169 20.97 -10.07 22.70
C ILE A 169 22.40 -10.48 23.13
N GLN A 170 22.92 -11.57 22.60
CA GLN A 170 24.24 -12.08 22.89
C GLN A 170 25.35 -11.50 21.99
N GLY A 171 24.94 -10.87 20.86
CA GLY A 171 25.85 -10.35 19.86
C GLY A 171 26.36 -8.94 20.16
N GLN A 172 27.36 -8.54 19.38
CA GLN A 172 27.77 -7.16 19.25
C GLN A 172 27.01 -6.56 18.05
N LEU A 173 26.37 -5.43 18.27
CA LEU A 173 25.69 -4.68 17.22
C LEU A 173 26.62 -3.58 16.72
N GLU A 174 26.46 -3.18 15.46
CA GLU A 174 27.14 -2.00 14.93
C GLU A 174 26.66 -0.75 15.68
N THR A 175 27.60 0.11 16.07
CA THR A 175 27.31 1.38 16.72
C THR A 175 27.08 2.45 15.69
N GLY A 176 25.92 3.12 15.74
CA GLY A 176 25.57 4.28 14.95
C GLY A 176 25.05 5.41 15.84
N GLU A 177 24.56 6.46 15.21
CA GLU A 177 23.83 7.51 15.92
C GLU A 177 22.59 6.91 16.61
N ILE A 178 22.18 7.49 17.74
CA ILE A 178 21.12 6.91 18.57
C ILE A 178 19.78 6.75 17.81
N TYR A 179 19.46 7.65 16.89
CA TYR A 179 18.26 7.54 16.07
C TYR A 179 18.36 6.40 15.04
N GLU A 180 19.55 6.11 14.51
CA GLU A 180 19.80 4.97 13.61
C GLU A 180 19.66 3.65 14.36
N ASN A 181 20.24 3.56 15.55
CA ASN A 181 20.09 2.42 16.42
C ASN A 181 18.62 2.19 16.82
N TYR A 182 17.88 3.25 17.09
CA TYR A 182 16.44 3.16 17.38
C TYR A 182 15.66 2.68 16.16
N PHE A 183 15.96 3.19 15.00
CA PHE A 183 15.35 2.73 13.76
C PHE A 183 15.63 1.24 13.51
N GLN A 184 16.87 0.78 13.66
CA GLN A 184 17.24 -0.63 13.55
C GLN A 184 16.51 -1.52 14.57
N TYR A 185 16.33 -1.04 15.79
CA TYR A 185 15.49 -1.71 16.79
C TYR A 185 14.06 -1.90 16.29
N LEU A 186 13.45 -0.86 15.73
CA LEU A 186 12.08 -0.91 15.20
C LEU A 186 11.96 -1.89 14.02
N ILE A 187 12.92 -1.85 13.09
CA ILE A 187 12.98 -2.78 11.96
C ILE A 187 13.08 -4.22 12.47
N THR A 188 13.89 -4.45 13.50
CA THR A 188 14.02 -5.77 14.13
C THR A 188 12.70 -6.23 14.74
N LEU A 189 12.01 -5.37 15.48
CA LEU A 189 10.68 -5.69 16.04
C LEU A 189 9.68 -6.07 14.95
N LEU A 190 9.62 -5.30 13.86
CA LEU A 190 8.77 -5.56 12.71
C LEU A 190 9.10 -6.90 12.04
N SER A 191 10.37 -7.31 12.03
CA SER A 191 10.83 -8.57 11.42
C SER A 191 10.32 -9.83 12.12
N PHE A 192 9.92 -9.73 13.39
CA PHE A 192 9.36 -10.87 14.12
C PHE A 192 8.00 -11.32 13.60
N LYS A 193 7.19 -10.41 13.06
CA LYS A 193 5.84 -10.70 12.55
C LYS A 193 4.95 -11.37 13.60
N ASP A 194 5.06 -10.92 14.82
CA ASP A 194 4.38 -11.46 16.00
C ASP A 194 3.22 -10.53 16.36
N ASP A 195 1.99 -11.00 16.12
CA ASP A 195 0.77 -10.22 16.38
C ASP A 195 0.66 -9.77 17.85
N ARG A 196 1.30 -10.50 18.78
CA ARG A 196 1.35 -10.14 20.19
C ARG A 196 2.11 -8.84 20.46
N LEU A 197 2.96 -8.41 19.52
CA LEU A 197 3.80 -7.20 19.62
C LEU A 197 3.17 -5.97 18.94
N THR A 198 2.09 -6.13 18.18
CA THR A 198 1.53 -5.06 17.33
C THR A 198 1.31 -3.74 18.07
N SER A 199 0.67 -3.78 19.24
CA SER A 199 0.41 -2.56 20.02
C SER A 199 1.69 -1.92 20.59
N ILE A 200 2.69 -2.73 20.89
CA ILE A 200 4.00 -2.25 21.37
C ILE A 200 4.76 -1.62 20.22
N VAL A 201 4.81 -2.29 19.07
CA VAL A 201 5.47 -1.77 17.86
C VAL A 201 4.86 -0.42 17.48
N ALA A 202 3.54 -0.30 17.43
CA ALA A 202 2.88 0.97 17.12
C ALA A 202 3.30 2.07 18.10
N ARG A 203 3.33 1.80 19.40
CA ARG A 203 3.78 2.75 20.42
C ARG A 203 5.24 3.17 20.21
N GLU A 204 6.14 2.22 19.99
CA GLU A 204 7.56 2.50 19.79
C GLU A 204 7.83 3.30 18.50
N VAL A 205 7.06 3.01 17.43
CA VAL A 205 7.14 3.78 16.18
C VAL A 205 6.69 5.24 16.42
N TRP A 206 5.58 5.46 17.12
CA TRP A 206 5.13 6.81 17.45
C TRP A 206 6.11 7.54 18.36
N GLU A 207 6.77 6.83 19.27
CA GLU A 207 7.82 7.38 20.12
C GLU A 207 9.05 7.83 19.29
N PHE A 208 9.47 7.03 18.33
CA PHE A 208 10.52 7.42 17.39
C PHE A 208 10.14 8.67 16.60
N ILE A 209 8.93 8.71 16.03
CA ILE A 209 8.43 9.85 15.27
C ILE A 209 8.40 11.12 16.11
N ARG A 210 8.05 11.00 17.39
CA ARG A 210 8.03 12.13 18.35
C ARG A 210 9.43 12.66 18.64
N LEU A 211 10.40 11.76 18.82
CA LEU A 211 11.79 12.12 19.18
C LEU A 211 12.60 12.62 17.98
N TYR A 212 12.36 12.07 16.80
CA TYR A 212 13.19 12.25 15.61
C TYR A 212 12.35 12.73 14.42
N THR A 213 11.52 13.74 14.64
CA THR A 213 10.56 14.25 13.65
C THR A 213 11.24 14.73 12.35
N ASP A 214 12.48 15.18 12.43
CA ASP A 214 13.27 15.74 11.32
C ASP A 214 14.14 14.71 10.60
N LYS A 215 14.19 13.46 11.07
CA LYS A 215 15.04 12.44 10.48
C LYS A 215 14.39 11.76 9.27
N PRO A 216 15.17 11.42 8.22
CA PRO A 216 14.63 10.79 7.00
C PRO A 216 13.84 9.51 7.28
N GLN A 217 14.28 8.69 8.23
CA GLN A 217 13.61 7.44 8.62
C GLN A 217 12.18 7.66 9.12
N THR A 218 11.85 8.87 9.56
CA THR A 218 10.50 9.20 10.03
C THR A 218 9.48 9.17 8.89
N SER A 219 9.86 9.53 7.65
CA SER A 219 8.97 9.42 6.49
C SER A 219 8.56 7.97 6.24
N THR A 220 9.54 7.06 6.24
CA THR A 220 9.30 5.61 6.07
C THR A 220 8.39 5.04 7.17
N LEU A 221 8.62 5.44 8.42
CA LEU A 221 7.78 4.98 9.53
C LEU A 221 6.36 5.55 9.48
N LEU A 222 6.18 6.82 9.09
CA LEU A 222 4.86 7.39 8.87
C LEU A 222 4.13 6.65 7.75
N PHE A 223 4.80 6.39 6.63
CA PHE A 223 4.22 5.63 5.54
C PHE A 223 3.76 4.24 6.01
N LEU A 224 4.62 3.52 6.72
CA LEU A 224 4.31 2.20 7.27
C LEU A 224 3.11 2.24 8.23
N MET A 225 3.02 3.24 9.10
CA MET A 225 1.88 3.39 10.02
C MET A 225 0.58 3.65 9.27
N ALA A 226 0.60 4.46 8.21
CA ALA A 226 -0.57 4.68 7.37
C ALA A 226 -1.03 3.39 6.67
N GLU A 227 -0.10 2.57 6.14
CA GLU A 227 -0.43 1.28 5.54
C GLU A 227 -1.03 0.29 6.58
N ILE A 228 -0.49 0.27 7.81
CA ILE A 228 -1.04 -0.54 8.91
C ILE A 228 -2.47 -0.10 9.24
N ASP A 229 -2.72 1.19 9.31
CA ASP A 229 -4.05 1.73 9.59
C ASP A 229 -5.05 1.39 8.48
N LEU A 230 -4.64 1.44 7.20
CA LEU A 230 -5.49 1.00 6.08
C LEU A 230 -5.89 -0.47 6.20
N VAL A 231 -4.93 -1.33 6.50
CA VAL A 231 -5.19 -2.77 6.66
C VAL A 231 -6.05 -3.06 7.90
N SER A 232 -5.95 -2.20 8.93
CA SER A 232 -6.73 -2.30 10.17
C SER A 232 -8.12 -1.64 10.07
N ASP A 233 -8.55 -1.26 8.87
CA ASP A 233 -9.84 -0.59 8.60
C ASP A 233 -9.99 0.78 9.29
N ASN A 234 -8.87 1.52 9.37
CA ASN A 234 -8.80 2.88 9.90
C ASN A 234 -8.40 3.92 8.84
N PRO A 235 -9.17 4.08 7.74
CA PRO A 235 -8.76 4.91 6.61
C PRO A 235 -8.66 6.41 6.94
N HIS A 236 -9.42 6.92 7.91
CA HIS A 236 -9.30 8.31 8.38
C HIS A 236 -7.94 8.58 9.01
N SER A 237 -7.47 7.67 9.87
CA SER A 237 -6.15 7.77 10.49
C SER A 237 -5.05 7.68 9.44
N ALA A 238 -5.13 6.70 8.53
CA ALA A 238 -4.19 6.54 7.43
C ALA A 238 -4.07 7.81 6.58
N LEU A 239 -5.21 8.41 6.20
CA LEU A 239 -5.23 9.66 5.44
C LEU A 239 -4.54 10.81 6.19
N MET A 240 -4.75 10.94 7.50
CA MET A 240 -4.10 11.96 8.32
C MET A 240 -2.59 11.74 8.42
N ILE A 241 -2.15 10.49 8.51
CA ILE A 241 -0.72 10.15 8.58
C ILE A 241 -0.04 10.42 7.22
N TYR A 242 -0.67 10.06 6.08
CA TYR A 242 -0.13 10.43 4.76
C TYR A 242 -0.02 11.94 4.58
N LYS A 243 -1.03 12.71 4.99
CA LYS A 243 -0.96 14.18 4.96
C LYS A 243 0.17 14.72 5.83
N LYS A 244 0.37 14.16 7.03
CA LYS A 244 1.49 14.51 7.90
C LYS A 244 2.84 14.21 7.24
N LEU A 245 2.99 13.01 6.64
CA LEU A 245 4.18 12.63 5.88
C LEU A 245 4.48 13.66 4.78
N MET A 246 3.51 13.92 3.93
CA MET A 246 3.68 14.85 2.80
C MET A 246 3.99 16.28 3.23
N THR A 247 3.48 16.70 4.41
CA THR A 247 3.75 18.03 4.96
C THR A 247 5.16 18.16 5.52
N LEU A 248 5.61 17.13 6.26
CA LEU A 248 6.92 17.16 6.93
C LEU A 248 8.07 16.75 6.00
N PHE A 249 7.80 15.88 5.03
CA PHE A 249 8.81 15.28 4.17
C PHE A 249 8.45 15.40 2.67
N PRO A 250 8.34 16.62 2.13
CA PRO A 250 7.89 16.84 0.75
C PRO A 250 8.86 16.32 -0.32
N SER A 251 10.09 15.96 0.08
CA SER A 251 11.13 15.42 -0.82
C SER A 251 11.48 13.97 -0.51
N SER A 252 10.69 13.26 0.32
CA SER A 252 10.94 11.85 0.61
C SER A 252 10.51 10.94 -0.53
N ASP A 253 11.10 9.77 -0.61
CA ASP A 253 10.78 8.74 -1.61
C ASP A 253 9.31 8.25 -1.46
N GLU A 254 8.77 8.30 -0.26
CA GLU A 254 7.40 7.89 0.02
C GLU A 254 6.34 8.92 -0.40
N PHE A 255 6.75 10.17 -0.71
CA PHE A 255 5.81 11.26 -0.99
C PHE A 255 4.88 10.93 -2.16
N ALA A 256 5.44 10.48 -3.29
CA ALA A 256 4.67 10.16 -4.49
C ALA A 256 3.61 9.08 -4.17
N THR A 257 4.04 7.98 -3.56
CA THR A 257 3.12 6.90 -3.19
C THR A 257 2.06 7.34 -2.18
N ALA A 258 2.43 8.16 -1.19
CA ALA A 258 1.48 8.70 -0.20
C ALA A 258 0.43 9.61 -0.85
N LEU A 259 0.82 10.42 -1.84
CA LEU A 259 -0.09 11.28 -2.59
C LEU A 259 -1.07 10.45 -3.43
N TYR A 260 -0.58 9.44 -4.16
CA TYR A 260 -1.43 8.52 -4.91
C TYR A 260 -2.41 7.78 -3.99
N LYS A 261 -1.94 7.21 -2.88
CA LYS A 261 -2.79 6.55 -1.87
C LYS A 261 -3.82 7.48 -1.25
N THR A 262 -3.48 8.75 -1.05
CA THR A 262 -4.44 9.77 -0.60
C THR A 262 -5.60 9.91 -1.60
N GLY A 263 -5.30 10.01 -2.89
CA GLY A 263 -6.32 10.07 -3.94
C GLY A 263 -7.20 8.82 -3.98
N THR A 264 -6.60 7.63 -3.84
CA THR A 264 -7.36 6.37 -3.83
C THR A 264 -8.30 6.26 -2.61
N ILE A 265 -7.85 6.66 -1.42
CA ILE A 265 -8.69 6.68 -0.21
C ILE A 265 -9.87 7.65 -0.39
N GLN A 266 -9.60 8.85 -0.91
CA GLN A 266 -10.64 9.86 -1.17
C GLN A 266 -11.70 9.34 -2.16
N GLN A 267 -11.27 8.69 -3.26
CA GLN A 267 -12.15 8.15 -4.27
C GLN A 267 -12.91 6.91 -3.78
N ASP A 268 -12.16 5.87 -3.38
CA ASP A 268 -12.69 4.51 -3.26
C ASP A 268 -13.37 4.27 -1.90
N ILE A 269 -12.94 4.98 -0.85
CA ILE A 269 -13.45 4.80 0.51
C ILE A 269 -14.41 5.93 0.89
N PHE A 270 -14.01 7.18 0.67
CA PHE A 270 -14.81 8.32 1.12
C PHE A 270 -15.75 8.86 0.05
N SER A 271 -15.59 8.48 -1.22
CA SER A 271 -16.38 9.01 -2.35
C SER A 271 -16.27 10.54 -2.46
N GLU A 272 -15.13 11.10 -2.08
CA GLU A 272 -14.79 12.52 -2.18
C GLU A 272 -14.20 12.83 -3.57
N PHE A 273 -15.06 12.78 -4.61
CA PHE A 273 -14.62 12.76 -6.01
C PHE A 273 -13.93 14.05 -6.45
N GLU A 274 -14.34 15.22 -5.97
CA GLU A 274 -13.70 16.49 -6.28
C GLU A 274 -12.28 16.55 -5.72
N THR A 275 -12.11 16.19 -4.45
CA THR A 275 -10.78 16.18 -3.80
C THR A 275 -9.89 15.10 -4.37
N ALA A 276 -10.42 13.92 -4.66
CA ALA A 276 -9.68 12.85 -5.32
C ALA A 276 -9.16 13.27 -6.69
N THR A 277 -10.02 13.91 -7.51
CA THR A 277 -9.62 14.44 -8.83
C THR A 277 -8.49 15.46 -8.69
N ALA A 278 -8.57 16.38 -7.73
CA ALA A 278 -7.53 17.36 -7.49
C ALA A 278 -6.22 16.70 -7.05
N THR A 279 -6.29 15.69 -6.17
CA THR A 279 -5.12 14.93 -5.70
C THR A 279 -4.46 14.15 -6.84
N PHE A 280 -5.23 13.45 -7.68
CA PHE A 280 -4.68 12.75 -8.84
C PHE A 280 -4.08 13.69 -9.89
N ARG A 281 -4.67 14.88 -10.11
CA ARG A 281 -4.07 15.90 -10.98
C ARG A 281 -2.74 16.39 -10.42
N GLN A 282 -2.68 16.71 -9.13
CA GLN A 282 -1.43 17.05 -8.49
C GLN A 282 -0.38 15.95 -8.68
N PHE A 283 -0.78 14.68 -8.53
CA PHE A 283 0.12 13.54 -8.73
C PHE A 283 0.65 13.48 -10.16
N THR A 284 -0.23 13.54 -11.17
CA THR A 284 0.17 13.45 -12.58
C THR A 284 1.06 14.62 -13.03
N GLU A 285 0.91 15.79 -12.41
CA GLU A 285 1.72 16.97 -12.70
C GLU A 285 3.11 16.90 -12.04
N GLN A 286 3.20 16.41 -10.81
CA GLN A 286 4.44 16.33 -10.05
C GLN A 286 5.29 15.11 -10.40
N PHE A 287 4.64 14.00 -10.77
CA PHE A 287 5.29 12.71 -11.01
C PHE A 287 4.91 12.10 -12.37
N PRO A 288 5.21 12.79 -13.49
CA PRO A 288 4.76 12.35 -14.82
C PRO A 288 5.33 11.00 -15.27
N GLU A 289 6.46 10.57 -14.70
CA GLU A 289 7.15 9.31 -15.04
C GLU A 289 6.92 8.19 -14.01
N ASP A 290 6.09 8.41 -12.99
CA ASP A 290 5.80 7.38 -11.98
C ASP A 290 4.86 6.30 -12.55
N ASP A 291 5.03 5.07 -12.08
CA ASP A 291 4.23 3.91 -12.51
C ASP A 291 2.72 4.11 -12.27
N HIS A 292 2.33 4.91 -11.28
CA HIS A 292 0.93 5.20 -10.97
C HIS A 292 0.33 6.35 -11.78
N THR A 293 1.11 7.03 -12.62
CA THR A 293 0.62 8.22 -13.34
C THR A 293 -0.45 7.87 -14.35
N SER A 294 -0.29 6.77 -15.08
CA SER A 294 -1.31 6.31 -16.02
C SER A 294 -2.60 5.89 -15.32
N ASP A 295 -2.51 5.24 -14.15
CA ASP A 295 -3.70 4.90 -13.35
C ASP A 295 -4.38 6.16 -12.78
N SER A 296 -3.61 7.11 -12.27
CA SER A 296 -4.14 8.39 -11.79
C SER A 296 -4.89 9.15 -12.88
N GLN A 297 -4.35 9.21 -14.09
CA GLN A 297 -5.01 9.83 -15.24
C GLN A 297 -6.31 9.09 -15.64
N TYR A 298 -6.29 7.76 -15.57
CA TYR A 298 -7.48 6.93 -15.82
C TYR A 298 -8.56 7.16 -14.75
N ARG A 299 -8.20 7.27 -13.48
CA ARG A 299 -9.12 7.57 -12.38
C ARG A 299 -9.78 8.95 -12.51
N ILE A 300 -9.03 9.96 -12.95
CA ILE A 300 -9.61 11.28 -13.27
C ILE A 300 -10.71 11.15 -14.34
N ALA A 301 -10.43 10.44 -15.43
CA ALA A 301 -11.38 10.21 -16.49
C ALA A 301 -12.63 9.42 -16.02
N MET A 302 -12.40 8.37 -15.22
CA MET A 302 -13.47 7.57 -14.61
C MET A 302 -14.39 8.40 -13.70
N ILE A 303 -13.82 9.26 -12.87
CA ILE A 303 -14.59 10.13 -11.98
C ILE A 303 -15.49 11.07 -12.82
N ALA A 304 -14.95 11.68 -13.86
CA ALA A 304 -15.70 12.52 -14.77
C ALA A 304 -16.86 11.75 -15.44
N ASP A 305 -16.60 10.52 -15.93
CA ASP A 305 -17.58 9.67 -16.60
C ASP A 305 -18.67 9.14 -15.65
N GLN A 306 -18.26 8.51 -14.55
CA GLN A 306 -19.17 7.69 -13.74
C GLN A 306 -19.84 8.48 -12.61
N ASN A 307 -19.11 9.42 -12.00
CA ASN A 307 -19.58 10.16 -10.84
C ASN A 307 -20.19 11.51 -11.24
N PHE A 308 -19.47 12.31 -12.00
CA PHE A 308 -19.97 13.61 -12.45
C PHE A 308 -20.86 13.53 -13.69
N LYS A 309 -20.74 12.46 -14.50
CA LYS A 309 -21.42 12.30 -15.78
C LYS A 309 -21.11 13.46 -16.74
N ASP A 310 -19.96 14.05 -16.59
CA ASP A 310 -19.39 15.02 -17.51
C ASP A 310 -18.65 14.29 -18.62
N TRP A 311 -19.43 13.83 -19.58
CA TRP A 311 -18.96 12.95 -20.65
C TRP A 311 -17.96 13.64 -21.58
N THR A 312 -18.04 14.96 -21.73
CA THR A 312 -17.07 15.71 -22.54
C THR A 312 -15.70 15.70 -21.87
N THR A 313 -15.64 16.11 -20.61
CA THR A 313 -14.40 16.06 -19.83
C THR A 313 -13.86 14.64 -19.71
N ALA A 314 -14.75 13.63 -19.54
CA ALA A 314 -14.31 12.23 -19.47
C ALA A 314 -13.59 11.78 -20.75
N ILE A 315 -14.12 12.11 -21.93
CA ILE A 315 -13.49 11.81 -23.22
C ILE A 315 -12.13 12.50 -23.32
N ASP A 316 -12.05 13.77 -22.99
CA ASP A 316 -10.81 14.55 -23.05
C ASP A 316 -9.71 13.94 -22.12
N GLU A 317 -10.09 13.52 -20.91
CA GLU A 317 -9.15 12.90 -19.99
C GLU A 317 -8.77 11.45 -20.41
N TYR A 318 -9.68 10.68 -21.04
CA TYR A 318 -9.33 9.39 -21.67
C TYR A 318 -8.39 9.56 -22.86
N GLU A 319 -8.62 10.54 -23.72
CA GLU A 319 -7.73 10.84 -24.85
C GLU A 319 -6.35 11.31 -24.39
N LYS A 320 -6.29 12.10 -23.31
CA LYS A 320 -5.04 12.52 -22.68
C LYS A 320 -4.26 11.29 -22.20
N LEU A 321 -4.91 10.34 -21.52
CA LEU A 321 -4.31 9.08 -21.10
C LEU A 321 -3.70 8.32 -22.28
N VAL A 322 -4.48 8.10 -23.33
CA VAL A 322 -4.03 7.34 -24.51
C VAL A 322 -2.86 8.02 -25.22
N THR A 323 -2.86 9.35 -25.25
CA THR A 323 -1.81 10.12 -25.91
C THR A 323 -0.50 10.08 -25.10
N GLN A 324 -0.59 10.21 -23.78
CA GLN A 324 0.57 10.25 -22.91
C GLN A 324 1.10 8.85 -22.57
N PHE A 325 0.20 7.87 -22.43
CA PHE A 325 0.52 6.51 -21.97
C PHE A 325 -0.05 5.43 -22.91
N PRO A 326 0.31 5.45 -24.21
CA PRO A 326 -0.31 4.53 -25.19
C PRO A 326 -0.03 3.05 -24.92
N LYS A 327 0.96 2.72 -24.10
CA LYS A 327 1.31 1.34 -23.73
C LYS A 327 0.74 0.90 -22.39
N SER A 328 0.01 1.77 -21.67
CA SER A 328 -0.60 1.39 -20.40
C SER A 328 -1.76 0.41 -20.62
N GLU A 329 -1.99 -0.47 -19.64
CA GLU A 329 -3.14 -1.39 -19.66
C GLU A 329 -4.48 -0.64 -19.75
N ASN A 330 -4.53 0.58 -19.22
CA ASN A 330 -5.73 1.41 -19.22
C ASN A 330 -6.02 2.08 -20.57
N ALA A 331 -5.05 2.17 -21.50
CA ALA A 331 -5.23 2.89 -22.77
C ALA A 331 -6.31 2.26 -23.66
N ILE A 332 -6.32 0.94 -23.77
CA ILE A 332 -7.35 0.21 -24.54
C ILE A 332 -8.73 0.40 -23.93
N THR A 333 -8.81 0.26 -22.61
CA THR A 333 -10.07 0.46 -21.85
C THR A 333 -10.59 1.88 -22.01
N ALA A 334 -9.69 2.87 -21.96
CA ALA A 334 -10.02 4.29 -22.17
C ALA A 334 -10.62 4.55 -23.56
N LEU A 335 -9.98 4.05 -24.63
CA LEU A 335 -10.53 4.18 -25.99
C LEU A 335 -11.87 3.49 -26.16
N MET A 336 -12.00 2.27 -25.62
CA MET A 336 -13.31 1.58 -25.64
C MET A 336 -14.39 2.41 -24.97
N ARG A 337 -14.07 2.94 -23.78
CA ARG A 337 -15.03 3.74 -23.02
C ARG A 337 -15.35 5.08 -23.69
N ALA A 338 -14.36 5.77 -24.24
CA ALA A 338 -14.57 6.98 -25.02
C ALA A 338 -15.51 6.72 -26.21
N GLY A 339 -15.30 5.65 -26.97
CA GLY A 339 -16.19 5.26 -28.06
C GLY A 339 -17.63 4.95 -27.59
N GLU A 340 -17.81 4.29 -26.45
CA GLU A 340 -19.13 4.05 -25.84
C GLU A 340 -19.85 5.35 -25.47
N ILE A 341 -19.14 6.27 -24.81
CA ILE A 341 -19.69 7.57 -24.41
C ILE A 341 -20.11 8.37 -25.65
N GLN A 342 -19.23 8.45 -26.67
CA GLN A 342 -19.53 9.12 -27.94
C GLN A 342 -20.78 8.55 -28.62
N ALA A 343 -20.88 7.20 -28.68
CA ALA A 343 -21.99 6.53 -29.34
C ALA A 343 -23.34 6.65 -28.58
N ASP A 344 -23.29 6.37 -27.28
CA ASP A 344 -24.52 6.12 -26.51
C ASP A 344 -24.96 7.34 -25.67
N LYS A 345 -24.03 8.18 -25.20
CA LYS A 345 -24.35 9.38 -24.42
C LYS A 345 -24.45 10.61 -25.28
N LEU A 346 -23.44 10.90 -26.10
CA LEU A 346 -23.38 12.08 -26.93
C LEU A 346 -24.07 11.90 -28.30
N LYS A 347 -24.42 10.68 -28.68
CA LYS A 347 -24.99 10.31 -29.97
C LYS A 347 -24.13 10.66 -31.18
N GLN A 348 -22.83 10.80 -31.00
CA GLN A 348 -21.81 11.12 -32.00
C GLN A 348 -21.28 9.83 -32.64
N ARG A 349 -22.16 9.13 -33.38
CA ARG A 349 -21.84 7.77 -33.87
C ARG A 349 -20.63 7.73 -34.82
N ASP A 350 -20.47 8.75 -35.65
CA ASP A 350 -19.37 8.79 -36.62
C ASP A 350 -18.02 9.00 -35.91
N VAL A 351 -17.98 9.79 -34.83
CA VAL A 351 -16.81 9.97 -33.97
C VAL A 351 -16.49 8.66 -33.24
N ALA A 352 -17.50 8.00 -32.69
CA ALA A 352 -17.32 6.69 -32.03
C ALA A 352 -16.77 5.63 -32.99
N ILE A 353 -17.23 5.60 -34.25
CA ILE A 353 -16.69 4.70 -35.27
C ILE A 353 -15.20 4.99 -35.51
N ALA A 354 -14.82 6.26 -35.61
CA ALA A 354 -13.40 6.64 -35.76
C ALA A 354 -12.57 6.19 -34.54
N THR A 355 -13.07 6.39 -33.31
CA THR A 355 -12.39 5.95 -32.07
C THR A 355 -12.21 4.44 -32.02
N TYR A 356 -13.24 3.65 -32.36
CA TYR A 356 -13.12 2.18 -32.44
C TYR A 356 -12.17 1.70 -33.53
N ASN A 357 -12.15 2.36 -34.71
CA ASN A 357 -11.20 2.03 -35.77
C ASN A 357 -9.76 2.36 -35.36
N ARG A 358 -9.56 3.47 -34.64
CA ARG A 358 -8.27 3.84 -34.07
C ARG A 358 -7.76 2.76 -33.13
N LEU A 359 -8.61 2.32 -32.16
CA LEU A 359 -8.26 1.22 -31.24
C LEU A 359 -7.81 -0.02 -32.02
N ALA A 360 -8.60 -0.48 -32.99
CA ALA A 360 -8.30 -1.68 -33.78
C ALA A 360 -7.08 -1.52 -34.69
N THR A 361 -6.54 -0.32 -34.87
CA THR A 361 -5.35 -0.03 -35.66
C THR A 361 -4.11 0.12 -34.78
N GLU A 362 -4.23 0.81 -33.66
CA GLU A 362 -3.11 1.07 -32.74
C GLU A 362 -2.80 -0.14 -31.84
N TYR A 363 -3.81 -0.96 -31.51
CA TYR A 363 -3.69 -2.09 -30.59
C TYR A 363 -4.00 -3.44 -31.27
N THR A 364 -3.33 -3.70 -32.37
CA THR A 364 -3.54 -4.91 -33.19
C THR A 364 -3.22 -6.22 -32.48
N ASP A 365 -2.30 -6.19 -31.51
CA ASP A 365 -1.87 -7.36 -30.74
C ASP A 365 -2.91 -7.80 -29.71
N ASP A 366 -3.76 -6.90 -29.26
CA ASP A 366 -4.93 -7.24 -28.45
C ASP A 366 -6.11 -7.64 -29.36
N THR A 367 -6.04 -8.88 -29.81
CA THR A 367 -7.03 -9.43 -30.77
C THR A 367 -8.46 -9.38 -30.26
N VAL A 368 -8.68 -9.46 -28.94
CA VAL A 368 -10.00 -9.44 -28.30
C VAL A 368 -10.61 -8.06 -28.40
N ASN A 369 -9.92 -7.06 -27.89
CA ASN A 369 -10.42 -5.68 -27.87
C ASN A 369 -10.46 -5.05 -29.26
N ALA A 370 -9.48 -5.34 -30.11
CA ALA A 370 -9.51 -4.88 -31.51
C ALA A 370 -10.69 -5.47 -32.30
N THR A 371 -10.98 -6.76 -32.11
CA THR A 371 -12.16 -7.42 -32.72
C THR A 371 -13.44 -6.79 -32.20
N GLU A 372 -13.57 -6.60 -30.91
CA GLU A 372 -14.75 -5.97 -30.30
C GLU A 372 -14.96 -4.54 -30.82
N ALA A 373 -13.91 -3.75 -30.92
CA ALA A 373 -13.96 -2.39 -31.45
C ALA A 373 -14.48 -2.37 -32.89
N LEU A 374 -13.94 -3.21 -33.79
CA LEU A 374 -14.44 -3.31 -35.16
C LEU A 374 -15.89 -3.75 -35.23
N GLN A 375 -16.30 -4.70 -34.40
CA GLN A 375 -17.70 -5.14 -34.34
C GLN A 375 -18.64 -4.04 -33.82
N ARG A 376 -18.20 -3.23 -32.84
CA ARG A 376 -18.96 -2.07 -32.35
C ARG A 376 -19.09 -1.01 -33.43
N ALA A 377 -18.02 -0.72 -34.18
CA ALA A 377 -18.08 0.17 -35.32
C ALA A 377 -19.07 -0.34 -36.39
N GLY A 378 -19.03 -1.62 -36.73
CA GLY A 378 -19.97 -2.27 -37.64
C GLY A 378 -21.45 -2.11 -37.18
N LYS A 379 -21.71 -2.33 -35.88
CA LYS A 379 -23.03 -2.09 -35.29
C LYS A 379 -23.50 -0.66 -35.41
N LEU A 380 -22.63 0.33 -35.28
CA LEU A 380 -22.98 1.75 -35.42
C LEU A 380 -23.31 2.06 -36.87
N TYR A 381 -22.60 1.51 -37.86
CA TYR A 381 -22.96 1.61 -39.26
C TYR A 381 -24.32 0.95 -39.56
N GLU A 382 -24.65 -0.19 -38.95
CA GLU A 382 -25.99 -0.77 -39.05
C GLU A 382 -27.07 0.16 -38.51
N LYS A 383 -26.84 0.80 -37.34
CA LYS A 383 -27.78 1.81 -36.74
C LYS A 383 -27.94 3.02 -37.63
N ASN A 384 -26.92 3.39 -38.40
CA ASN A 384 -26.97 4.47 -39.41
C ASN A 384 -27.57 4.01 -40.75
N LYS A 385 -27.98 2.74 -40.87
CA LYS A 385 -28.48 2.11 -42.11
C LYS A 385 -27.41 2.05 -43.24
N ALA A 386 -26.17 2.28 -42.93
CA ALA A 386 -25.02 2.17 -43.83
C ALA A 386 -24.53 0.70 -43.83
N PHE A 387 -25.34 -0.16 -44.49
CA PHE A 387 -25.17 -1.63 -44.40
C PHE A 387 -23.94 -2.15 -45.12
N GLN A 388 -23.52 -1.47 -46.21
CA GLN A 388 -22.27 -1.88 -46.88
C GLN A 388 -21.04 -1.58 -46.04
N GLU A 389 -21.02 -0.41 -45.41
CA GLU A 389 -19.98 0.02 -44.48
C GLU A 389 -19.92 -0.89 -43.25
N ALA A 390 -21.11 -1.32 -42.75
CA ALA A 390 -21.16 -2.31 -41.66
C ALA A 390 -20.51 -3.65 -42.06
N VAL A 391 -20.83 -4.15 -43.24
CA VAL A 391 -20.17 -5.37 -43.77
C VAL A 391 -18.67 -5.17 -43.92
N ASN A 392 -18.23 -4.04 -44.45
CA ASN A 392 -16.80 -3.74 -44.59
C ASN A 392 -16.07 -3.77 -43.23
N GLN A 393 -16.70 -3.28 -42.17
CA GLN A 393 -16.12 -3.36 -40.83
C GLN A 393 -16.07 -4.79 -40.31
N TYR A 394 -17.13 -5.55 -40.47
CA TYR A 394 -17.14 -6.97 -40.06
C TYR A 394 -16.12 -7.80 -40.83
N MET A 395 -15.92 -7.53 -42.13
CA MET A 395 -14.92 -8.22 -42.95
C MET A 395 -13.49 -7.91 -42.47
N LYS A 396 -13.20 -6.69 -41.99
CA LYS A 396 -11.88 -6.39 -41.40
C LYS A 396 -11.55 -7.30 -40.21
N VAL A 397 -12.54 -7.77 -39.45
CA VAL A 397 -12.31 -8.73 -38.37
C VAL A 397 -11.84 -10.06 -38.93
N HIS A 398 -12.52 -10.54 -39.96
CA HIS A 398 -12.14 -11.80 -40.62
C HIS A 398 -10.75 -11.73 -41.32
N GLU A 399 -10.45 -10.61 -41.96
CA GLU A 399 -9.16 -10.38 -42.62
C GLU A 399 -7.98 -10.30 -41.65
N LYS A 400 -8.15 -9.62 -40.52
CA LYS A 400 -7.09 -9.41 -39.54
C LYS A 400 -6.93 -10.59 -38.58
N TYR A 401 -8.03 -11.23 -38.20
CA TYR A 401 -8.08 -12.25 -37.16
C TYR A 401 -8.81 -13.52 -37.60
N PRO A 402 -8.37 -14.16 -38.72
CA PRO A 402 -9.04 -15.34 -39.27
C PRO A 402 -9.06 -16.50 -38.26
N GLY A 403 -10.11 -17.32 -38.32
CA GLY A 403 -10.25 -18.50 -37.44
C GLY A 403 -10.67 -18.19 -36.00
N THR A 404 -10.81 -16.92 -35.61
CA THR A 404 -11.30 -16.52 -34.27
C THR A 404 -12.81 -16.59 -34.21
N GLU A 405 -13.36 -16.69 -32.94
CA GLU A 405 -14.80 -16.60 -32.72
C GLU A 405 -15.39 -15.26 -33.20
N GLY A 406 -14.64 -14.17 -33.01
CA GLY A 406 -15.04 -12.85 -33.51
C GLY A 406 -15.13 -12.77 -35.02
N ALA A 407 -14.22 -13.48 -35.78
CA ALA A 407 -14.31 -13.59 -37.21
C ALA A 407 -15.57 -14.37 -37.64
N LEU A 408 -15.87 -15.47 -36.96
CA LEU A 408 -17.08 -16.27 -37.22
C LEU A 408 -18.36 -15.44 -37.04
N GLU A 409 -18.48 -14.73 -35.92
CA GLU A 409 -19.62 -13.84 -35.66
C GLU A 409 -19.74 -12.73 -36.72
N SER A 410 -18.62 -12.16 -37.13
CA SER A 410 -18.54 -11.11 -38.15
C SER A 410 -18.98 -11.58 -39.51
N LEU A 411 -18.57 -12.78 -39.91
CA LEU A 411 -19.05 -13.44 -41.14
C LEU A 411 -20.55 -13.74 -41.10
N GLU A 412 -21.09 -14.23 -39.97
CA GLU A 412 -22.53 -14.45 -39.81
C GLU A 412 -23.34 -13.14 -39.95
N LYS A 413 -22.84 -12.03 -39.32
CA LYS A 413 -23.46 -10.71 -39.46
C LYS A 413 -23.42 -10.21 -40.91
N SER A 414 -22.28 -10.35 -41.57
CA SER A 414 -22.09 -9.97 -42.98
C SER A 414 -23.02 -10.75 -43.91
N ALA A 415 -23.11 -12.07 -43.79
CA ALA A 415 -24.03 -12.90 -44.55
C ALA A 415 -25.48 -12.48 -44.37
N LYS A 416 -25.87 -12.16 -43.11
CA LYS A 416 -27.22 -11.68 -42.78
C LYS A 416 -27.52 -10.31 -43.42
N LEU A 417 -26.59 -9.39 -43.42
CA LEU A 417 -26.75 -8.05 -44.01
C LEU A 417 -26.84 -8.14 -45.53
N TYR A 418 -25.97 -8.92 -46.19
CA TYR A 418 -26.05 -9.15 -47.62
C TYR A 418 -27.39 -9.74 -48.03
N GLU A 419 -27.88 -10.79 -47.32
CA GLU A 419 -29.14 -11.44 -47.64
C GLU A 419 -30.34 -10.50 -47.39
N LYS A 420 -30.43 -9.92 -46.20
CA LYS A 420 -31.67 -9.29 -45.75
C LYS A 420 -31.76 -7.80 -46.06
N LYS A 421 -30.65 -7.06 -46.04
CA LYS A 421 -30.61 -5.62 -46.21
C LYS A 421 -30.14 -5.18 -47.58
N LEU A 422 -29.04 -5.71 -48.04
CA LEU A 422 -28.44 -5.36 -49.32
C LEU A 422 -29.03 -6.14 -50.49
N LYS A 423 -29.76 -7.24 -50.23
CA LYS A 423 -30.35 -8.12 -51.26
C LYS A 423 -29.34 -8.69 -52.25
N ARG A 424 -28.11 -8.96 -51.79
CA ARG A 424 -27.01 -9.49 -52.56
C ARG A 424 -26.80 -10.96 -52.19
N LYS A 425 -27.52 -11.86 -52.89
CA LYS A 425 -27.60 -13.29 -52.59
C LYS A 425 -26.22 -13.95 -52.76
N ASP A 426 -25.45 -13.60 -53.77
CA ASP A 426 -24.17 -14.23 -54.10
C ASP A 426 -23.13 -13.93 -53.02
N GLN A 427 -23.04 -12.69 -52.55
CA GLN A 427 -22.16 -12.32 -51.42
C GLN A 427 -22.57 -13.00 -50.12
N ALA A 428 -23.89 -13.17 -49.87
CA ALA A 428 -24.33 -13.92 -48.69
C ALA A 428 -23.90 -15.40 -48.78
N ILE A 429 -23.94 -16.03 -49.95
CA ILE A 429 -23.45 -17.40 -50.19
C ILE A 429 -21.96 -17.46 -49.96
N GLU A 430 -21.19 -16.51 -50.46
CA GLU A 430 -19.74 -16.44 -50.26
C GLU A 430 -19.38 -16.42 -48.77
N MET A 431 -20.00 -15.55 -47.95
CA MET A 431 -19.75 -15.51 -46.51
C MET A 431 -20.09 -16.84 -45.82
N LEU A 432 -21.18 -17.50 -46.24
CA LEU A 432 -21.56 -18.78 -45.66
C LEU A 432 -20.60 -19.90 -46.06
N ASN A 433 -20.04 -19.89 -47.28
CA ASN A 433 -19.00 -20.84 -47.67
C ASN A 433 -17.74 -20.66 -46.84
N ILE A 434 -17.28 -19.42 -46.59
CA ILE A 434 -16.13 -19.14 -45.73
C ILE A 434 -16.36 -19.73 -44.33
N ILE A 435 -17.60 -19.60 -43.79
CA ILE A 435 -17.92 -20.19 -42.48
C ILE A 435 -17.80 -21.71 -42.48
N VAL A 436 -18.30 -22.37 -43.54
CA VAL A 436 -18.22 -23.85 -43.65
C VAL A 436 -16.76 -24.30 -43.77
N ASP A 437 -15.97 -23.58 -44.54
CA ASP A 437 -14.58 -23.97 -44.82
C ASP A 437 -13.63 -23.73 -43.67
N GLN A 438 -13.80 -22.61 -42.98
CA GLN A 438 -12.86 -22.21 -41.91
C GLN A 438 -13.26 -22.67 -40.50
N PHE A 439 -14.54 -23.01 -40.31
CA PHE A 439 -15.06 -23.43 -39.00
C PHE A 439 -15.77 -24.79 -39.06
N PRO A 440 -15.14 -25.83 -39.64
CA PRO A 440 -15.76 -27.14 -39.81
C PRO A 440 -16.21 -27.68 -38.46
N ASP A 441 -17.22 -28.56 -38.51
CA ASP A 441 -17.78 -29.24 -37.33
C ASP A 441 -18.43 -28.36 -36.23
N THR A 442 -18.43 -27.04 -36.41
CA THR A 442 -19.13 -26.14 -35.48
C THR A 442 -20.65 -26.16 -35.68
N LYS A 443 -21.38 -25.79 -34.65
CA LYS A 443 -22.85 -25.59 -34.75
C LYS A 443 -23.21 -24.51 -35.78
N ASN A 444 -22.34 -23.53 -35.98
CA ASN A 444 -22.53 -22.43 -36.91
C ASN A 444 -22.28 -22.88 -38.36
N SER A 445 -21.26 -23.69 -38.61
CA SER A 445 -21.05 -24.32 -39.90
C SER A 445 -22.26 -25.15 -40.36
N LYS A 446 -22.80 -26.00 -39.48
CA LYS A 446 -24.01 -26.79 -39.78
C LYS A 446 -25.24 -25.93 -40.08
N LYS A 447 -25.36 -24.75 -39.44
CA LYS A 447 -26.41 -23.77 -39.78
C LYS A 447 -26.15 -23.07 -41.11
N ALA A 448 -24.88 -22.76 -41.42
CA ALA A 448 -24.49 -22.15 -42.67
C ALA A 448 -24.78 -23.09 -43.86
N GLU A 449 -24.44 -24.38 -43.77
CA GLU A 449 -24.80 -25.40 -44.78
C GLU A 449 -26.31 -25.49 -45.03
N LYS A 450 -27.12 -25.52 -44.00
CA LYS A 450 -28.58 -25.52 -44.14
C LYS A 450 -29.10 -24.28 -44.85
N LYS A 451 -28.45 -23.15 -44.61
CA LYS A 451 -28.82 -21.87 -45.20
C LYS A 451 -28.38 -21.80 -46.68
N LEU A 452 -27.17 -22.31 -46.98
CA LEU A 452 -26.69 -22.48 -48.36
C LEU A 452 -27.66 -23.33 -49.22
N LYS A 453 -28.13 -24.47 -48.69
CA LYS A 453 -29.13 -25.31 -49.38
C LYS A 453 -30.44 -24.58 -49.66
N LYS A 454 -30.82 -23.59 -48.85
CA LYS A 454 -32.05 -22.78 -49.08
C LYS A 454 -31.79 -21.64 -50.06
N LEU A 455 -30.62 -21.06 -50.06
CA LEU A 455 -30.28 -19.96 -50.94
C LEU A 455 -29.98 -20.46 -52.39
N ASN A 456 -29.49 -21.66 -52.57
CA ASN A 456 -29.19 -22.26 -53.88
C ASN A 456 -30.43 -22.86 -54.55
N LYS A 457 -31.58 -22.92 -53.88
CA LYS A 457 -32.91 -23.16 -54.47
C LYS A 457 -33.54 -21.88 -54.99
#